data_07a4a416c9aaa0aa94c19875a7d0dfa4
#
_entry.id   07a4a416c9aaa0aa94c19875a7d0dfa4
#
_cell.length_a   1.000
_cell.length_b   1.000
_cell.length_c   1.000
_cell.angle_alpha   90.00
_cell.angle_beta   90.00
_cell.angle_gamma   90.00
#
_symmetry.space_group_name_H-M   'P 1'
#
loop_
_entity.id
_entity.type
_entity.pdbx_description
1 polymer ?
#
loop_
_entity_poly.entity_id
_entity_poly.type
_entity_poly.pdbx_seq_one_letter_code
_entity_poly.pdbx_strand_id
1 'polypeptide(L)'
;MKRLILTAAIILATTSTPAFTQNTEQENNAAMAAVIYMIAQKRCNLTTVEDGKLRGMTISVIESHGYTWEQVVYGEKPMIRHFLKDNPVYEKATKNDPAAVRTVCKGARAMLAKKK
;
A
#
# COMPACT_ATOMS: atom_id res chain seq x y z
N MET A 1 44.68 -13.90 4.86
CA MET A 1 44.14 -13.67 4.89
C MET A 1 43.58 -12.93 4.98
N LYS A 2 43.32 -12.81 4.95
CA LYS A 2 42.79 -12.23 5.09
C LYS A 2 42.14 -11.63 4.51
N ARG A 3 41.94 -11.59 3.75
CA ARG A 3 41.43 -11.12 3.18
C ARG A 3 40.36 -11.21 2.98
N LEU A 4 39.94 -11.53 2.53
CA LEU A 4 38.91 -11.77 2.26
C LEU A 4 37.90 -11.24 2.81
N ILE A 5 37.83 -11.21 3.42
CA ILE A 5 36.97 -10.72 4.33
C ILE A 5 36.40 -9.56 3.84
N LEU A 6 37.08 -8.77 3.46
CA LEU A 6 36.63 -7.60 2.95
C LEU A 6 35.57 -7.87 2.03
N THR A 7 35.66 -8.85 1.43
CA THR A 7 34.67 -9.10 0.50
C THR A 7 33.37 -8.97 1.06
N ALA A 8 33.18 -9.40 2.15
CA ALA A 8 31.89 -9.34 2.72
C ALA A 8 31.41 -7.94 2.72
N ALA A 9 32.24 -7.11 3.04
CA ALA A 9 31.84 -5.76 3.16
C ALA A 9 31.26 -5.27 1.89
N ILE A 10 31.86 -5.62 0.86
CA ILE A 10 31.43 -5.17 -0.36
C ILE A 10 30.05 -5.53 -0.62
N ILE A 11 29.75 -6.68 -0.41
CA ILE A 11 28.47 -7.10 -0.63
C ILE A 11 27.46 -6.27 -0.04
N LEU A 12 27.73 -5.81 1.08
CA LEU A 12 26.73 -5.04 1.71
C LEU A 12 26.44 -3.85 0.97
N ALA A 13 27.37 -3.22 0.53
CA ALA A 13 27.14 -2.00 -0.17
C ALA A 13 26.17 -2.18 -1.27
N THR A 14 26.29 -3.22 -1.99
CA THR A 14 25.42 -3.37 -3.10
C THR A 14 24.02 -3.63 -2.68
N THR A 15 23.84 -4.27 -1.59
CA THR A 15 22.50 -4.59 -1.21
C THR A 15 21.71 -3.40 -0.81
N SER A 16 22.33 -2.36 -0.37
CA SER A 16 21.54 -1.23 0.10
C SER A 16 20.88 -0.50 -1.05
N THR A 17 21.41 -0.62 -2.23
CA THR A 17 20.86 0.10 -3.35
C THR A 17 19.44 -0.29 -3.71
N PRO A 18 19.15 -1.55 -3.90
CA PRO A 18 17.81 -1.94 -4.28
C PRO A 18 16.76 -1.57 -3.25
N ALA A 19 17.15 -1.49 -2.01
CA ALA A 19 16.20 -1.20 -0.97
C ALA A 19 15.56 0.15 -1.10
N PHE A 20 16.22 1.07 -1.79
CA PHE A 20 15.66 2.40 -1.92
C PHE A 20 14.57 2.51 -2.96
N THR A 21 14.43 1.53 -3.81
CA THR A 21 13.48 1.66 -4.89
C THR A 21 12.26 0.78 -4.73
N GLN A 22 12.14 0.09 -3.63
CA GLN A 22 11.01 -0.79 -3.40
C GLN A 22 10.47 -0.64 -2.02
N ASN A 23 9.22 -0.97 -1.86
CA ASN A 23 8.62 -1.01 -0.54
C ASN A 23 8.98 -2.31 0.15
N THR A 24 9.05 -2.26 1.47
CA THR A 24 9.10 -3.49 2.26
C THR A 24 7.68 -4.07 2.27
N GLU A 25 7.54 -5.26 2.82
CA GLU A 25 6.24 -5.89 2.90
C GLU A 25 5.29 -5.07 3.74
N GLN A 26 5.74 -4.53 4.87
CA GLN A 26 4.89 -3.69 5.68
C GLN A 26 4.48 -2.43 4.95
N GLU A 27 5.41 -1.83 4.21
CA GLU A 27 5.09 -0.64 3.44
C GLU A 27 4.06 -0.95 2.36
N ASN A 28 4.20 -2.09 1.70
CA ASN A 28 3.24 -2.49 0.71
C ASN A 28 1.85 -2.71 1.31
N ASN A 29 1.78 -3.34 2.47
CA ASN A 29 0.49 -3.57 3.11
C ASN A 29 -0.17 -2.26 3.52
N ALA A 30 0.61 -1.33 4.05
CA ALA A 30 0.07 -0.04 4.42
C ALA A 30 -0.40 0.73 3.18
N ALA A 31 0.40 0.69 2.12
CA ALA A 31 0.04 1.38 0.89
C ALA A 31 -1.20 0.76 0.26
N MET A 32 -1.32 -0.56 0.30
CA MET A 32 -2.48 -1.22 -0.26
C MET A 32 -3.75 -0.78 0.47
N ALA A 33 -3.71 -0.72 1.80
CA ALA A 33 -4.89 -0.30 2.55
C ALA A 33 -5.27 1.12 2.17
N ALA A 34 -4.30 2.02 2.06
CA ALA A 34 -4.58 3.40 1.70
C ALA A 34 -5.17 3.50 0.29
N VAL A 35 -4.61 2.74 -0.65
CA VAL A 35 -5.07 2.79 -2.04
C VAL A 35 -6.49 2.26 -2.16
N ILE A 36 -6.80 1.16 -1.48
CA ILE A 36 -8.15 0.60 -1.51
C ILE A 36 -9.14 1.64 -0.99
N TYR A 37 -8.83 2.28 0.13
CA TYR A 37 -9.74 3.29 0.66
C TYR A 37 -9.91 4.46 -0.31
N MET A 38 -8.83 4.94 -0.89
CA MET A 38 -8.88 6.08 -1.79
C MET A 38 -9.73 5.77 -3.02
N ILE A 39 -9.56 4.57 -3.58
CA ILE A 39 -10.35 4.17 -4.73
C ILE A 39 -11.81 4.01 -4.32
N ALA A 40 -12.06 3.34 -3.19
CA ALA A 40 -13.42 3.10 -2.75
C ALA A 40 -14.15 4.40 -2.49
N GLN A 41 -13.49 5.36 -1.87
CA GLN A 41 -14.11 6.64 -1.59
C GLN A 41 -14.57 7.33 -2.85
N LYS A 42 -13.78 7.27 -3.89
CA LYS A 42 -14.14 7.95 -5.12
C LYS A 42 -15.00 7.15 -6.09
N ARG A 43 -14.89 5.84 -6.05
CA ARG A 43 -15.48 5.05 -7.13
C ARG A 43 -16.47 3.99 -6.73
N CYS A 44 -16.63 3.73 -5.43
CA CYS A 44 -17.48 2.61 -5.02
C CYS A 44 -18.84 3.03 -4.46
N ASN A 45 -19.16 4.31 -4.53
CA ASN A 45 -20.45 4.78 -4.06
C ASN A 45 -20.74 4.40 -2.61
N LEU A 46 -19.82 4.66 -1.73
CA LEU A 46 -20.02 4.31 -0.33
C LEU A 46 -20.97 5.31 0.33
N THR A 47 -21.81 4.82 1.24
CA THR A 47 -22.59 5.71 2.06
C THR A 47 -21.65 6.38 3.05
N THR A 48 -22.11 7.42 3.73
CA THR A 48 -21.30 8.11 4.72
C THR A 48 -20.86 7.16 5.82
N VAL A 49 -21.75 6.26 6.23
CA VAL A 49 -21.43 5.30 7.28
C VAL A 49 -20.36 4.31 6.79
N GLU A 50 -20.52 3.82 5.57
CA GLU A 50 -19.55 2.89 5.00
C GLU A 50 -18.19 3.55 4.83
N ASP A 51 -18.18 4.79 4.38
CA ASP A 51 -16.93 5.51 4.22
C ASP A 51 -16.21 5.65 5.56
N GLY A 52 -16.92 6.05 6.59
CA GLY A 52 -16.31 6.20 7.91
C GLY A 52 -15.77 4.88 8.45
N LYS A 53 -16.53 3.81 8.24
CA LYS A 53 -16.11 2.51 8.71
C LYS A 53 -14.87 2.02 7.97
N LEU A 54 -14.87 2.17 6.66
CA LEU A 54 -13.71 1.72 5.87
C LEU A 54 -12.50 2.55 6.21
N ARG A 55 -12.69 3.85 6.43
CA ARG A 55 -11.58 4.71 6.80
C ARG A 55 -10.97 4.27 8.12
N GLY A 56 -11.81 3.97 9.12
CA GLY A 56 -11.31 3.51 10.39
C GLY A 56 -10.53 2.21 10.27
N MET A 57 -11.05 1.28 9.47
CA MET A 57 -10.37 0.03 9.23
C MET A 57 -9.03 0.25 8.54
N THR A 58 -9.00 1.16 7.57
CA THR A 58 -7.79 1.47 6.84
C THR A 58 -6.72 2.05 7.76
N ILE A 59 -7.10 3.01 8.58
CA ILE A 59 -6.16 3.63 9.50
C ILE A 59 -5.63 2.59 10.47
N SER A 60 -6.49 1.71 10.94
CA SER A 60 -6.09 0.66 11.86
C SER A 60 -5.04 -0.26 11.24
N VAL A 61 -5.24 -0.64 9.98
CA VAL A 61 -4.28 -1.49 9.29
C VAL A 61 -2.95 -0.76 9.13
N ILE A 62 -3.00 0.49 8.70
CA ILE A 62 -1.78 1.26 8.50
C ILE A 62 -1.00 1.37 9.80
N GLU A 63 -1.70 1.66 10.90
CA GLU A 63 -1.03 1.80 12.18
C GLU A 63 -0.50 0.49 12.70
N SER A 64 -1.17 -0.61 12.39
CA SER A 64 -0.69 -1.91 12.83
C SER A 64 0.63 -2.29 12.16
N HIS A 65 0.93 -1.67 11.03
CA HIS A 65 2.19 -1.91 10.35
C HIS A 65 3.24 -0.86 10.71
N GLY A 66 2.94 0.02 11.64
CA GLY A 66 3.90 1.00 12.14
C GLY A 66 3.95 2.32 11.42
N TYR A 67 2.92 2.63 10.64
CA TYR A 67 2.89 3.88 9.89
C TYR A 67 1.66 4.69 10.23
N THR A 68 1.69 5.98 9.89
CA THR A 68 0.50 6.82 10.01
C THR A 68 -0.03 7.08 8.61
N TRP A 69 -1.25 7.52 8.53
CA TRP A 69 -1.85 7.89 7.24
C TRP A 69 -0.98 8.91 6.52
N GLU A 70 -0.51 9.91 7.25
CA GLU A 70 0.30 10.96 6.64
C GLU A 70 1.60 10.42 6.06
N GLN A 71 2.22 9.48 6.75
CA GLN A 71 3.45 8.90 6.24
C GLN A 71 3.23 8.16 4.93
N VAL A 72 2.11 7.44 4.84
CA VAL A 72 1.84 6.64 3.65
C VAL A 72 1.44 7.52 2.48
N VAL A 73 0.55 8.47 2.72
CA VAL A 73 -0.02 9.28 1.65
C VAL A 73 0.84 10.48 1.30
N TYR A 74 1.37 11.14 2.30
CA TYR A 74 2.09 12.39 2.07
C TYR A 74 3.58 12.33 2.45
N GLY A 75 4.06 11.17 2.84
CA GLY A 75 5.44 11.07 3.29
C GLY A 75 6.45 11.23 2.17
N GLU A 76 7.70 11.33 2.54
CA GLU A 76 8.75 11.50 1.56
C GLU A 76 8.95 10.25 0.71
N LYS A 77 8.73 9.09 1.30
CA LYS A 77 8.90 7.87 0.55
C LYS A 77 7.66 7.61 -0.29
N PRO A 78 7.80 7.39 -1.58
CA PRO A 78 6.64 7.21 -2.45
C PRO A 78 6.04 5.81 -2.35
N MET A 79 5.55 5.45 -1.17
CA MET A 79 5.01 4.11 -0.94
C MET A 79 3.87 3.76 -1.88
N ILE A 80 2.95 4.68 -2.07
CA ILE A 80 1.79 4.39 -2.92
C ILE A 80 2.22 4.23 -4.36
N ARG A 81 3.13 5.05 -4.83
CA ARG A 81 3.59 4.94 -6.20
C ARG A 81 4.27 3.61 -6.46
N HIS A 82 5.11 3.16 -5.52
CA HIS A 82 5.77 1.87 -5.67
C HIS A 82 4.75 0.73 -5.64
N PHE A 83 3.77 0.82 -4.77
CA PHE A 83 2.73 -0.19 -4.70
C PHE A 83 1.95 -0.28 -6.01
N LEU A 84 1.57 0.85 -6.56
CA LEU A 84 0.79 0.86 -7.79
C LEU A 84 1.59 0.32 -8.97
N LYS A 85 2.88 0.59 -8.98
CA LYS A 85 3.72 0.11 -10.05
C LYS A 85 3.74 -1.41 -10.09
N ASP A 86 3.74 -2.04 -8.93
CA ASP A 86 3.80 -3.48 -8.84
C ASP A 86 2.44 -4.16 -8.82
N ASN A 87 1.36 -3.39 -8.84
CA ASN A 87 0.02 -3.94 -8.74
C ASN A 87 -0.92 -3.29 -9.74
N PRO A 88 -0.86 -3.76 -10.99
CA PRO A 88 -1.57 -3.11 -12.10
C PRO A 88 -3.08 -2.95 -11.92
N VAL A 89 -3.72 -3.87 -11.24
CA VAL A 89 -5.17 -3.76 -11.04
C VAL A 89 -5.50 -2.48 -10.27
N TYR A 90 -4.72 -2.20 -9.23
CA TYR A 90 -4.98 -1.00 -8.44
C TYR A 90 -4.65 0.25 -9.24
N GLU A 91 -3.59 0.20 -10.03
CA GLU A 91 -3.26 1.34 -10.84
C GLU A 91 -4.36 1.63 -11.84
N LYS A 92 -4.89 0.60 -12.49
CA LYS A 92 -5.97 0.78 -13.44
C LYS A 92 -7.22 1.32 -12.76
N ALA A 93 -7.48 0.89 -11.53
CA ALA A 93 -8.66 1.39 -10.81
C ALA A 93 -8.51 2.87 -10.50
N THR A 94 -7.31 3.35 -10.23
CA THR A 94 -7.12 4.78 -10.00
C THR A 94 -7.42 5.58 -11.28
N LYS A 95 -7.31 4.93 -12.44
CA LYS A 95 -7.61 5.57 -13.71
C LYS A 95 -9.01 5.24 -14.19
N ASN A 96 -9.80 4.72 -13.28
CA ASN A 96 -11.23 4.46 -13.56
C ASN A 96 -11.49 3.37 -14.60
N ASP A 97 -10.62 2.40 -14.71
CA ASP A 97 -10.88 1.24 -15.56
C ASP A 97 -12.03 0.44 -14.95
N PRO A 98 -13.12 0.20 -15.67
CA PRO A 98 -14.31 -0.38 -15.05
C PRO A 98 -14.09 -1.74 -14.40
N ALA A 99 -13.36 -2.62 -15.04
CA ALA A 99 -13.14 -3.95 -14.49
C ALA A 99 -12.28 -3.86 -13.22
N ALA A 100 -11.26 -3.02 -13.24
CA ALA A 100 -10.40 -2.87 -12.09
C ALA A 100 -11.16 -2.22 -10.93
N VAL A 101 -11.99 -1.22 -11.22
CA VAL A 101 -12.80 -0.58 -10.20
C VAL A 101 -13.74 -1.60 -9.57
N ARG A 102 -14.38 -2.45 -10.38
CA ARG A 102 -15.26 -3.46 -9.82
C ARG A 102 -14.52 -4.41 -8.90
N THR A 103 -13.32 -4.81 -9.27
CA THR A 103 -12.53 -5.71 -8.45
C THR A 103 -12.20 -5.07 -7.10
N VAL A 104 -11.76 -3.82 -7.11
CA VAL A 104 -11.42 -3.15 -5.88
C VAL A 104 -12.66 -2.89 -5.03
N CYS A 105 -13.76 -2.48 -5.65
CA CYS A 105 -14.98 -2.24 -4.90
C CYS A 105 -15.52 -3.51 -4.27
N LYS A 106 -15.40 -4.64 -4.95
CA LYS A 106 -15.83 -5.90 -4.40
C LYS A 106 -15.03 -6.24 -3.16
N GLY A 107 -13.72 -6.03 -3.20
CA GLY A 107 -12.87 -6.25 -2.04
C GLY A 107 -13.21 -5.31 -0.89
N ALA A 108 -13.44 -4.04 -1.19
CA ALA A 108 -13.77 -3.07 -0.15
C ALA A 108 -15.09 -3.44 0.53
N ARG A 109 -16.08 -3.86 -0.26
CA ARG A 109 -17.36 -4.22 0.33
C ARG A 109 -17.25 -5.51 1.15
N ALA A 110 -16.40 -6.42 0.74
CA ALA A 110 -16.16 -7.62 1.51
C ALA A 110 -15.55 -7.27 2.87
N MET A 111 -14.66 -6.30 2.91
CA MET A 111 -14.09 -5.86 4.16
C MET A 111 -15.16 -5.25 5.06
N LEU A 112 -16.05 -4.45 4.49
CA LEU A 112 -17.11 -3.84 5.26
C LEU A 112 -18.08 -4.87 5.82
N ALA A 113 -18.33 -5.92 5.09
CA ALA A 113 -19.25 -6.94 5.51
C ALA A 113 -18.70 -7.79 6.65
N LYS A 114 -17.38 -7.87 6.71
CA LYS A 114 -16.82 -8.69 7.73
C LYS A 114 -17.08 -8.24 9.11
N LYS A 115 -17.25 -7.18 9.38
CA LYS A 115 -17.58 -6.73 10.66
C LYS A 115 -17.32 -7.52 11.76
N LYS A 116 -17.13 -7.62 12.41
CA LYS A 116 -17.12 -8.21 13.60
C LYS A 116 -16.32 -8.76 13.76
#